data_a867f14d1200d6ff83dc642f8e4151ae
#
_entry.id   a867f14d1200d6ff83dc642f8e4151ae
#
_cell.length_a   1.000
_cell.length_b   1.000
_cell.length_c   1.000
_cell.angle_alpha   90.00
_cell.angle_beta   90.00
_cell.angle_gamma   90.00
#
_symmetry.space_group_name_H-M   'P 1'
#
loop_
_entity.id
_entity.type
_entity.pdbx_description
1 polymer ?
#
loop_
_entity_poly.entity_id
_entity_poly.type
_entity_poly.pdbx_seq_one_letter_code
_entity_poly.pdbx_strand_id
1 'polypeptide(L)'
;LLFYMRSNKSQMIEKAEERKLQVEQLPYDESLSQLSDLTLTGETKSTYDRLKQTSLDSKNQYLLPLEEKIHNAEGLLDKFKFSQAQTEIDEAHELMDKYEENYNVLTTDVEDIMGVHKESDHLYEECKVDYREMKRDVLANRHQFGEAAVPLEHEIEAFVPEMESYESYKAEGNYVYAHEHIKTLNEDMNFLKKDMSEIPELIREAQKELPGQFQDMKYGCRDLKVEGYDLDHVKIDSTLQTLKTELSFVEPMISRLELDEANEKLNNINDRLDEMYELIEHEVKAKNEVEESKEVITDNLFRAKEMNYTLQTEIEYVRENYYINESDVQNVRQFENEIQNLIAVYDEILKEMAKSVVRYSEVQDNLKYIEEHVAVINEKQEKLQNHLIQLREDEAEAEENILRVQSKKEEVYRKLLASNLPSVPERFIIMKNEIDYEVREVNKKFSVRPIHVKQLKDKVSKVVLQMNKFEDEATDVLVNAVYAEKLIEYGNRYRKDSSNIDKSLNEAERLFKNNRYKRSIEISEQALESVEPGITKQIEDQVIG
;
A
#
# COMPACT_ATOMS: atom_id res chain seq x y z
N LEU A 1 -23.38 -74.70 -19.80
CA LEU A 1 -22.61 -73.78 -18.99
C LEU A 1 -21.13 -74.21 -18.90
N LEU A 2 -20.84 -75.47 -18.55
CA LEU A 2 -19.47 -76.02 -18.46
C LEU A 2 -18.69 -75.93 -19.80
N PHE A 3 -19.36 -76.25 -20.93
CA PHE A 3 -18.73 -76.15 -22.26
C PHE A 3 -18.39 -74.72 -22.65
N TYR A 4 -19.24 -73.75 -22.30
CA TYR A 4 -18.97 -72.31 -22.51
C TYR A 4 -17.82 -71.82 -21.67
N MET A 5 -17.76 -72.21 -20.38
CA MET A 5 -16.66 -71.87 -19.50
C MET A 5 -15.32 -72.45 -19.95
N ARG A 6 -15.33 -73.68 -20.48
CA ARG A 6 -14.13 -74.31 -21.06
C ARG A 6 -13.65 -73.55 -22.31
N SER A 7 -14.57 -73.21 -23.22
CA SER A 7 -14.22 -72.47 -24.45
C SER A 7 -13.62 -71.09 -24.12
N ASN A 8 -14.22 -70.36 -23.16
CA ASN A 8 -13.71 -69.02 -22.79
C ASN A 8 -12.32 -69.13 -22.15
N LYS A 9 -12.07 -70.11 -21.27
CA LYS A 9 -10.75 -70.33 -20.64
C LYS A 9 -9.70 -70.83 -21.64
N SER A 10 -10.07 -71.64 -22.62
CA SER A 10 -9.18 -72.05 -23.73
C SER A 10 -8.71 -70.85 -24.52
N GLN A 11 -9.60 -69.88 -24.84
CA GLN A 11 -9.21 -68.62 -25.52
C GLN A 11 -8.29 -67.75 -24.67
N MET A 12 -8.44 -67.77 -23.35
CA MET A 12 -7.53 -67.00 -22.45
C MET A 12 -6.13 -67.64 -22.45
N ILE A 13 -6.02 -68.96 -22.45
CA ILE A 13 -4.73 -69.66 -22.56
C ILE A 13 -4.07 -69.36 -23.89
N GLU A 14 -4.80 -69.44 -25.00
CA GLU A 14 -4.31 -69.14 -26.34
C GLU A 14 -3.75 -67.70 -26.40
N LYS A 15 -4.46 -66.74 -25.85
CA LYS A 15 -3.97 -65.36 -25.73
C LYS A 15 -2.73 -65.23 -24.84
N ALA A 16 -2.64 -66.00 -23.74
CA ALA A 16 -1.46 -66.01 -22.90
C ALA A 16 -0.24 -66.62 -23.64
N GLU A 17 -0.45 -67.65 -24.46
CA GLU A 17 0.60 -68.21 -25.34
C GLU A 17 1.05 -67.22 -26.41
N GLU A 18 0.12 -66.54 -27.07
CA GLU A 18 0.47 -65.50 -28.06
C GLU A 18 1.30 -64.38 -27.39
N ARG A 19 0.88 -63.93 -26.20
CA ARG A 19 1.62 -62.92 -25.46
C ARG A 19 3.01 -63.44 -24.97
N LYS A 20 3.08 -64.70 -24.56
CA LYS A 20 4.36 -65.35 -24.19
C LYS A 20 5.35 -65.28 -25.37
N LEU A 21 4.91 -65.62 -26.58
CA LEU A 21 5.78 -65.53 -27.76
C LEU A 21 6.27 -64.12 -28.04
N GLN A 22 5.43 -63.10 -27.79
CA GLN A 22 5.84 -61.68 -27.89
C GLN A 22 6.91 -61.34 -26.86
N VAL A 23 6.69 -61.74 -25.61
CA VAL A 23 7.60 -61.47 -24.48
C VAL A 23 8.92 -62.18 -24.65
N GLU A 24 8.93 -63.46 -25.16
CA GLU A 24 10.13 -64.20 -25.48
C GLU A 24 10.99 -63.56 -26.58
N GLN A 25 10.36 -62.82 -27.49
CA GLN A 25 11.03 -62.12 -28.57
C GLN A 25 11.62 -60.76 -28.16
N LEU A 26 11.42 -60.29 -26.93
CA LEU A 26 12.01 -59.04 -26.46
C LEU A 26 13.54 -59.05 -26.61
N PRO A 27 14.16 -58.06 -27.28
CA PRO A 27 15.54 -58.11 -27.70
C PRO A 27 16.52 -57.73 -26.59
N TYR A 28 16.46 -58.42 -25.44
CA TYR A 28 17.39 -58.19 -24.32
C TYR A 28 18.85 -58.23 -24.70
N ASP A 29 19.24 -59.23 -25.50
CA ASP A 29 20.64 -59.44 -25.91
C ASP A 29 21.07 -58.40 -26.94
N GLU A 30 20.17 -57.94 -27.80
CA GLU A 30 20.45 -56.87 -28.76
C GLU A 30 20.62 -55.53 -28.09
N SER A 31 19.80 -55.20 -27.09
CA SER A 31 19.92 -53.99 -26.29
C SER A 31 21.29 -53.96 -25.53
N LEU A 32 21.66 -55.06 -24.90
CA LEU A 32 22.98 -55.18 -24.22
C LEU A 32 24.17 -55.21 -25.21
N SER A 33 23.99 -55.70 -26.45
CA SER A 33 25.07 -55.74 -27.43
C SER A 33 25.51 -54.33 -27.84
N GLN A 34 24.64 -53.34 -27.80
CA GLN A 34 25.01 -51.94 -28.06
C GLN A 34 26.11 -51.43 -27.13
N LEU A 35 26.11 -51.87 -25.87
CA LEU A 35 27.16 -51.56 -24.92
C LEU A 35 28.37 -52.47 -25.05
N SER A 36 28.18 -53.73 -25.50
CA SER A 36 29.27 -54.70 -25.63
C SER A 36 30.28 -54.37 -26.74
N ASP A 37 29.87 -53.57 -27.72
CA ASP A 37 30.74 -53.08 -28.79
C ASP A 37 31.73 -52.00 -28.33
N LEU A 38 31.46 -51.42 -27.11
CA LEU A 38 32.34 -50.48 -26.46
C LEU A 38 33.31 -51.20 -25.53
N THR A 39 34.56 -50.70 -25.44
CA THR A 39 35.50 -51.15 -24.39
C THR A 39 35.04 -50.56 -23.09
N LEU A 40 34.55 -51.39 -22.14
CA LEU A 40 34.01 -50.96 -20.89
C LEU A 40 34.98 -51.22 -19.72
N THR A 41 35.24 -50.22 -18.90
CA THR A 41 36.00 -50.35 -17.66
C THR A 41 35.40 -49.52 -16.53
N GLY A 42 35.97 -49.60 -15.36
CA GLY A 42 35.57 -48.82 -14.20
C GLY A 42 34.11 -48.96 -13.86
N GLU A 43 33.44 -47.83 -13.59
CA GLU A 43 32.07 -47.77 -13.18
C GLU A 43 31.08 -48.17 -14.28
N THR A 44 31.39 -47.81 -15.52
CA THR A 44 30.58 -48.21 -16.70
C THR A 44 30.53 -49.71 -16.87
N LYS A 45 31.67 -50.41 -16.67
CA LYS A 45 31.73 -51.88 -16.69
C LYS A 45 30.93 -52.49 -15.54
N SER A 46 31.03 -51.95 -14.35
CA SER A 46 30.24 -52.40 -13.19
C SER A 46 28.76 -52.29 -13.45
N THR A 47 28.31 -51.20 -14.08
CA THR A 47 26.90 -51.00 -14.46
C THR A 47 26.47 -51.98 -15.55
N TYR A 48 27.31 -52.19 -16.58
CA TYR A 48 27.03 -53.18 -17.62
C TYR A 48 26.93 -54.62 -17.07
N ASP A 49 27.89 -55.04 -16.21
CA ASP A 49 27.86 -56.34 -15.53
C ASP A 49 26.61 -56.54 -14.69
N ARG A 50 26.15 -55.47 -14.00
CA ARG A 50 24.88 -55.47 -13.25
C ARG A 50 23.69 -55.64 -14.18
N LEU A 51 23.60 -54.89 -15.30
CA LEU A 51 22.52 -55.00 -16.30
C LEU A 51 22.47 -56.39 -16.94
N LYS A 52 23.63 -56.95 -17.25
CA LYS A 52 23.76 -58.33 -17.76
C LYS A 52 23.25 -59.36 -16.76
N GLN A 53 23.61 -59.19 -15.49
CA GLN A 53 23.11 -60.08 -14.43
C GLN A 53 21.61 -59.95 -14.24
N THR A 54 21.08 -58.73 -14.24
CA THR A 54 19.64 -58.47 -14.17
C THR A 54 18.87 -59.12 -15.34
N SER A 55 19.43 -59.08 -16.55
CA SER A 55 18.88 -59.78 -17.72
C SER A 55 18.80 -61.31 -17.52
N LEU A 56 19.88 -61.92 -17.03
CA LEU A 56 19.93 -63.34 -16.73
C LEU A 56 18.94 -63.71 -15.59
N ASP A 57 18.90 -62.90 -14.55
CA ASP A 57 17.99 -63.13 -13.43
C ASP A 57 16.53 -62.99 -13.88
N SER A 58 16.21 -62.02 -14.72
CA SER A 58 14.86 -61.82 -15.29
C SER A 58 14.45 -63.03 -16.14
N LYS A 59 15.32 -63.55 -16.99
CA LYS A 59 15.08 -64.79 -17.79
C LYS A 59 14.78 -65.97 -16.86
N ASN A 60 15.60 -66.18 -15.86
CA ASN A 60 15.48 -67.31 -14.95
C ASN A 60 14.26 -67.21 -14.04
N GLN A 61 13.94 -66.03 -13.57
CA GLN A 61 12.89 -65.81 -12.56
C GLN A 61 11.51 -65.67 -13.14
N TYR A 62 11.38 -65.08 -14.35
CA TYR A 62 10.10 -64.75 -14.94
C TYR A 62 9.80 -65.54 -16.22
N LEU A 63 10.75 -65.72 -17.11
CA LEU A 63 10.53 -66.37 -18.40
C LEU A 63 10.49 -67.91 -18.30
N LEU A 64 11.43 -68.54 -17.57
CA LEU A 64 11.47 -69.99 -17.43
C LEU A 64 10.22 -70.57 -16.69
N PRO A 65 9.70 -69.99 -15.62
CA PRO A 65 8.49 -70.51 -14.94
C PRO A 65 7.23 -70.31 -15.76
N LEU A 66 7.22 -69.41 -16.74
CA LEU A 66 6.03 -69.07 -17.55
C LEU A 66 5.49 -70.26 -18.35
N GLU A 67 6.37 -71.08 -18.94
CA GLU A 67 5.99 -72.28 -19.70
C GLU A 67 5.28 -73.30 -18.80
N GLU A 68 5.82 -73.50 -17.58
CA GLU A 68 5.20 -74.37 -16.60
C GLU A 68 3.80 -73.90 -16.16
N LYS A 69 3.64 -72.58 -15.95
CA LYS A 69 2.37 -71.96 -15.57
C LYS A 69 1.30 -72.13 -16.65
N ILE A 70 1.64 -71.89 -17.90
CA ILE A 70 0.72 -72.05 -19.03
C ILE A 70 0.35 -73.53 -19.20
N HIS A 71 1.33 -74.46 -19.14
CA HIS A 71 1.07 -75.86 -19.21
C HIS A 71 0.21 -76.40 -18.05
N ASN A 72 0.44 -75.93 -16.81
CA ASN A 72 -0.41 -76.23 -15.69
C ASN A 72 -1.86 -75.75 -15.86
N ALA A 73 -2.04 -74.52 -16.43
CA ALA A 73 -3.35 -74.00 -16.74
C ALA A 73 -4.12 -74.89 -17.73
N GLU A 74 -3.44 -75.40 -18.78
CA GLU A 74 -4.03 -76.35 -19.71
C GLU A 74 -4.46 -77.64 -19.06
N GLY A 75 -3.57 -78.26 -18.25
CA GLY A 75 -3.81 -79.47 -17.52
C GLY A 75 -4.96 -79.37 -16.48
N LEU A 76 -5.14 -78.20 -15.90
CA LEU A 76 -6.25 -77.87 -15.00
C LEU A 76 -7.56 -77.64 -15.75
N LEU A 77 -7.51 -77.10 -16.95
CA LEU A 77 -8.65 -76.90 -17.84
C LEU A 77 -9.22 -78.24 -18.27
N ASP A 78 -8.38 -79.21 -18.63
CA ASP A 78 -8.77 -80.57 -19.00
C ASP A 78 -9.44 -81.34 -17.82
N LYS A 79 -9.08 -81.02 -16.58
CA LYS A 79 -9.66 -81.55 -15.36
C LYS A 79 -10.90 -80.77 -14.87
N PHE A 80 -11.39 -79.82 -15.68
CA PHE A 80 -12.53 -78.94 -15.37
C PHE A 80 -12.39 -78.11 -14.10
N LYS A 81 -11.14 -77.78 -13.67
CA LYS A 81 -10.81 -76.97 -12.49
C LYS A 81 -10.64 -75.50 -12.90
N PHE A 82 -11.72 -74.85 -13.37
CA PHE A 82 -11.68 -73.51 -13.99
C PHE A 82 -11.12 -72.40 -13.10
N SER A 83 -11.36 -72.43 -11.78
CA SER A 83 -10.86 -71.42 -10.86
C SER A 83 -9.34 -71.52 -10.69
N GLN A 84 -8.82 -72.75 -10.58
CA GLN A 84 -7.36 -72.98 -10.46
C GLN A 84 -6.65 -72.66 -11.78
N ALA A 85 -7.26 -73.02 -12.93
CA ALA A 85 -6.73 -72.62 -14.23
C ALA A 85 -6.66 -71.08 -14.41
N GLN A 86 -7.66 -70.34 -13.90
CA GLN A 86 -7.62 -68.87 -13.91
C GLN A 86 -6.45 -68.34 -13.09
N THR A 87 -6.19 -68.88 -11.88
CA THR A 87 -5.07 -68.45 -11.03
C THR A 87 -3.73 -68.65 -11.77
N GLU A 88 -3.52 -69.79 -12.43
CA GLU A 88 -2.27 -70.03 -13.18
C GLU A 88 -2.14 -69.09 -14.39
N ILE A 89 -3.24 -68.74 -15.05
CA ILE A 89 -3.23 -67.74 -16.17
C ILE A 89 -2.89 -66.35 -15.63
N ASP A 90 -3.50 -65.94 -14.49
CA ASP A 90 -3.26 -64.64 -13.90
C ASP A 90 -1.80 -64.52 -13.38
N GLU A 91 -1.26 -65.59 -12.78
CA GLU A 91 0.16 -65.66 -12.39
C GLU A 91 1.10 -65.62 -13.61
N ALA A 92 0.71 -66.31 -14.73
CA ALA A 92 1.47 -66.20 -15.97
C ALA A 92 1.50 -64.78 -16.53
N HIS A 93 0.36 -64.07 -16.48
CA HIS A 93 0.33 -62.66 -16.89
C HIS A 93 1.18 -61.77 -16.01
N GLU A 94 1.17 -62.00 -14.67
CA GLU A 94 2.02 -61.25 -13.74
C GLU A 94 3.49 -61.48 -14.00
N LEU A 95 3.93 -62.69 -14.35
CA LEU A 95 5.30 -63.00 -14.72
C LEU A 95 5.69 -62.31 -16.05
N MET A 96 4.79 -62.25 -17.05
CA MET A 96 5.00 -61.53 -18.30
C MET A 96 5.14 -60.03 -18.06
N ASP A 97 4.25 -59.45 -17.25
CA ASP A 97 4.30 -58.03 -16.89
C ASP A 97 5.65 -57.65 -16.23
N LYS A 98 6.10 -58.46 -15.26
CA LYS A 98 7.39 -58.24 -14.59
C LYS A 98 8.59 -58.37 -15.52
N TYR A 99 8.54 -59.33 -16.48
CA TYR A 99 9.60 -59.48 -17.46
C TYR A 99 9.68 -58.30 -18.41
N GLU A 100 8.52 -57.83 -18.90
CA GLU A 100 8.40 -56.62 -19.74
C GLU A 100 8.87 -55.37 -18.99
N GLU A 101 8.47 -55.20 -17.70
CA GLU A 101 8.90 -54.08 -16.85
C GLU A 101 10.44 -54.08 -16.71
N ASN A 102 11.04 -55.23 -16.42
CA ASN A 102 12.49 -55.34 -16.34
C ASN A 102 13.22 -55.06 -17.66
N TYR A 103 12.59 -55.44 -18.80
CA TYR A 103 13.10 -55.10 -20.10
C TYR A 103 13.10 -53.60 -20.34
N ASN A 104 12.00 -52.93 -20.02
CA ASN A 104 11.90 -51.47 -20.18
C ASN A 104 12.92 -50.71 -19.29
N VAL A 105 13.11 -51.15 -18.05
CA VAL A 105 14.12 -50.58 -17.18
C VAL A 105 15.51 -50.75 -17.76
N LEU A 106 15.84 -51.97 -18.21
CA LEU A 106 17.17 -52.26 -18.81
C LEU A 106 17.39 -51.42 -20.05
N THR A 107 16.40 -51.29 -20.92
CA THR A 107 16.51 -50.53 -22.16
C THR A 107 16.73 -49.04 -21.87
N THR A 108 16.01 -48.49 -20.86
CA THR A 108 16.20 -47.11 -20.41
C THR A 108 17.63 -46.92 -19.89
N ASP A 109 18.11 -47.80 -19.01
CA ASP A 109 19.48 -47.71 -18.48
C ASP A 109 20.55 -47.78 -19.59
N VAL A 110 20.35 -48.62 -20.61
CA VAL A 110 21.23 -48.71 -21.79
C VAL A 110 21.21 -47.43 -22.62
N GLU A 111 20.01 -46.91 -22.87
CA GLU A 111 19.81 -45.65 -23.63
C GLU A 111 20.45 -44.48 -22.89
N ASP A 112 20.33 -44.43 -21.54
CA ASP A 112 20.97 -43.41 -20.70
C ASP A 112 22.49 -43.45 -20.83
N ILE A 113 23.13 -44.62 -20.73
CA ILE A 113 24.59 -44.77 -20.90
C ILE A 113 25.04 -44.35 -22.30
N MET A 114 24.28 -44.74 -23.34
CA MET A 114 24.60 -44.35 -24.71
C MET A 114 24.38 -42.84 -24.94
N GLY A 115 23.35 -42.27 -24.30
CA GLY A 115 23.09 -40.84 -24.31
C GLY A 115 24.24 -40.04 -23.67
N VAL A 116 24.65 -40.46 -22.50
CA VAL A 116 25.83 -39.89 -21.77
C VAL A 116 27.09 -39.91 -22.63
N HIS A 117 27.35 -41.01 -23.34
CA HIS A 117 28.51 -41.10 -24.22
C HIS A 117 28.43 -40.09 -25.40
N LYS A 118 27.28 -39.97 -26.05
CA LYS A 118 27.11 -39.01 -27.17
C LYS A 118 27.16 -37.55 -26.68
N GLU A 119 26.58 -37.28 -25.53
CA GLU A 119 26.62 -35.95 -24.92
C GLU A 119 28.05 -35.56 -24.57
N SER A 120 28.83 -36.52 -23.99
CA SER A 120 30.25 -36.29 -23.66
C SER A 120 31.08 -35.95 -24.89
N ASP A 121 30.85 -36.65 -26.01
CA ASP A 121 31.54 -36.38 -27.27
C ASP A 121 31.19 -35.00 -27.83
N HIS A 122 29.91 -34.58 -27.70
CA HIS A 122 29.49 -33.26 -28.10
C HIS A 122 30.15 -32.18 -27.25
N LEU A 123 30.11 -32.32 -25.93
CA LEU A 123 30.76 -31.38 -24.99
C LEU A 123 32.27 -31.27 -25.25
N TYR A 124 32.90 -32.39 -25.56
CA TYR A 124 34.34 -32.38 -25.85
C TYR A 124 34.68 -31.61 -27.13
N GLU A 125 33.86 -31.76 -28.19
CA GLU A 125 34.05 -30.97 -29.42
C GLU A 125 33.77 -29.49 -29.17
N GLU A 126 32.78 -29.16 -28.33
CA GLU A 126 32.54 -27.78 -27.89
C GLU A 126 33.77 -27.24 -27.14
N CYS A 127 34.28 -27.95 -26.15
CA CYS A 127 35.48 -27.56 -25.42
C CYS A 127 36.70 -27.30 -26.33
N LYS A 128 36.89 -28.14 -27.36
CA LYS A 128 37.95 -27.91 -28.37
C LYS A 128 37.74 -26.60 -29.16
N VAL A 129 36.51 -26.30 -29.52
CA VAL A 129 36.20 -25.05 -30.23
C VAL A 129 36.45 -23.87 -29.31
N ASP A 130 35.93 -23.92 -28.09
CA ASP A 130 36.04 -22.85 -27.09
C ASP A 130 37.53 -22.61 -26.72
N TYR A 131 38.30 -23.64 -26.50
CA TYR A 131 39.73 -23.52 -26.29
C TYR A 131 40.46 -22.73 -27.41
N ARG A 132 40.17 -23.12 -28.69
CA ARG A 132 40.76 -22.44 -29.84
C ARG A 132 40.33 -20.99 -29.96
N GLU A 133 39.03 -20.72 -29.69
CA GLU A 133 38.47 -19.37 -29.71
C GLU A 133 39.09 -18.49 -28.63
N MET A 134 39.12 -18.95 -27.37
CA MET A 134 39.72 -18.23 -26.26
C MET A 134 41.19 -17.92 -26.51
N LYS A 135 41.96 -18.92 -26.97
CA LYS A 135 43.39 -18.74 -27.33
C LYS A 135 43.60 -17.74 -28.43
N ARG A 136 42.76 -17.80 -29.48
CA ARG A 136 42.82 -16.85 -30.58
C ARG A 136 42.46 -15.43 -30.12
N ASP A 137 41.44 -15.32 -29.27
CA ASP A 137 40.94 -14.01 -28.80
C ASP A 137 41.97 -13.31 -27.91
N VAL A 138 42.58 -14.01 -26.96
CA VAL A 138 43.65 -13.43 -26.12
C VAL A 138 44.85 -12.99 -26.96
N LEU A 139 45.26 -13.78 -27.99
CA LEU A 139 46.38 -13.41 -28.85
C LEU A 139 46.07 -12.23 -29.78
N ALA A 140 44.85 -12.19 -30.36
CA ALA A 140 44.44 -11.13 -31.28
C ALA A 140 44.16 -9.80 -30.56
N ASN A 141 43.60 -9.86 -29.35
CA ASN A 141 43.15 -8.71 -28.60
C ASN A 141 43.99 -8.44 -27.33
N ARG A 142 45.26 -8.87 -27.32
CA ARG A 142 46.15 -8.76 -26.17
C ARG A 142 46.21 -7.36 -25.54
N HIS A 143 46.06 -6.32 -26.38
CA HIS A 143 46.06 -4.92 -25.93
C HIS A 143 44.81 -4.56 -25.10
N GLN A 144 43.70 -5.31 -25.26
CA GLN A 144 42.47 -5.11 -24.48
C GLN A 144 42.51 -5.79 -23.12
N PHE A 145 43.28 -6.90 -23.02
CA PHE A 145 43.47 -7.65 -21.78
C PHE A 145 44.60 -7.08 -20.91
N GLY A 146 45.46 -6.24 -21.48
CA GLY A 146 46.57 -5.63 -20.76
C GLY A 146 47.51 -6.68 -20.10
N GLU A 147 47.79 -6.49 -18.82
CA GLU A 147 48.64 -7.42 -18.05
C GLU A 147 47.93 -8.74 -17.70
N ALA A 148 46.60 -8.80 -17.73
CA ALA A 148 45.84 -10.02 -17.52
C ALA A 148 45.97 -11.03 -18.67
N ALA A 149 46.48 -10.63 -19.83
CA ALA A 149 46.68 -11.53 -20.98
C ALA A 149 47.58 -12.73 -20.66
N VAL A 150 48.63 -12.54 -19.87
CA VAL A 150 49.59 -13.63 -19.51
C VAL A 150 48.94 -14.65 -18.56
N PRO A 151 48.31 -14.28 -17.46
CA PRO A 151 47.52 -15.20 -16.65
C PRO A 151 46.41 -15.91 -17.43
N LEU A 152 45.67 -15.22 -18.31
CA LEU A 152 44.66 -15.85 -19.15
C LEU A 152 45.26 -16.92 -20.08
N GLU A 153 46.40 -16.63 -20.74
CA GLU A 153 47.13 -17.62 -21.54
C GLU A 153 47.48 -18.86 -20.71
N HIS A 154 47.89 -18.67 -19.46
CA HIS A 154 48.24 -19.77 -18.56
C HIS A 154 47.00 -20.62 -18.17
N GLU A 155 45.88 -19.97 -17.80
CA GLU A 155 44.62 -20.65 -17.47
C GLU A 155 44.07 -21.43 -18.69
N ILE A 156 44.12 -20.83 -19.89
CA ILE A 156 43.70 -21.50 -21.12
C ILE A 156 44.59 -22.73 -21.41
N GLU A 157 45.89 -22.63 -21.25
CA GLU A 157 46.80 -23.77 -21.46
C GLU A 157 46.58 -24.86 -20.40
N ALA A 158 46.13 -24.54 -19.19
CA ALA A 158 45.80 -25.52 -18.16
C ALA A 158 44.63 -26.46 -18.54
N PHE A 159 43.79 -26.09 -19.50
CA PHE A 159 42.76 -26.98 -20.00
C PHE A 159 43.28 -28.12 -20.91
N VAL A 160 44.48 -28.00 -21.47
CA VAL A 160 45.03 -29.03 -22.36
C VAL A 160 45.21 -30.39 -21.65
N PRO A 161 45.86 -30.46 -20.47
CA PRO A 161 45.98 -31.75 -19.77
C PRO A 161 44.64 -32.32 -19.31
N GLU A 162 43.64 -31.45 -19.02
CA GLU A 162 42.27 -31.89 -18.65
C GLU A 162 41.56 -32.52 -19.86
N MET A 163 41.70 -31.94 -21.07
CA MET A 163 41.17 -32.53 -22.31
C MET A 163 41.86 -33.87 -22.64
N GLU A 164 43.20 -33.97 -22.42
CA GLU A 164 43.93 -35.23 -22.56
C GLU A 164 43.48 -36.30 -21.55
N SER A 165 43.17 -35.90 -20.33
CA SER A 165 42.59 -36.76 -19.30
C SER A 165 41.23 -37.33 -19.71
N TYR A 166 40.36 -36.50 -20.29
CA TYR A 166 39.09 -36.97 -20.86
C TYR A 166 39.30 -38.05 -21.93
N GLU A 167 40.21 -37.81 -22.88
CA GLU A 167 40.50 -38.80 -23.93
C GLU A 167 41.05 -40.11 -23.32
N SER A 168 41.85 -40.03 -22.25
CA SER A 168 42.34 -41.23 -21.54
C SER A 168 41.20 -42.00 -20.90
N TYR A 169 40.30 -41.35 -20.16
CA TYR A 169 39.12 -42.00 -19.53
C TYR A 169 38.19 -42.62 -20.58
N LYS A 170 38.02 -41.95 -21.71
CA LYS A 170 37.24 -42.48 -22.82
C LYS A 170 37.90 -43.70 -23.47
N ALA A 171 39.23 -43.64 -23.71
CA ALA A 171 40.01 -44.76 -24.26
C ALA A 171 40.02 -45.97 -23.32
N GLU A 172 40.02 -45.71 -22.00
CA GLU A 172 39.91 -46.76 -20.99
C GLU A 172 38.49 -47.35 -20.90
N GLY A 173 37.49 -46.70 -21.49
CA GLY A 173 36.08 -47.15 -21.47
C GLY A 173 35.31 -46.79 -20.20
N ASN A 174 35.76 -45.84 -19.42
CA ASN A 174 35.09 -45.33 -18.23
C ASN A 174 34.21 -44.09 -18.58
N TYR A 175 33.14 -44.31 -19.32
CA TYR A 175 32.32 -43.25 -19.91
C TYR A 175 31.59 -42.40 -18.88
N VAL A 176 31.17 -42.96 -17.74
CA VAL A 176 30.50 -42.20 -16.68
C VAL A 176 31.46 -41.17 -16.09
N TYR A 177 32.65 -41.59 -15.74
CA TYR A 177 33.66 -40.68 -15.19
C TYR A 177 34.15 -39.66 -16.22
N ALA A 178 34.30 -40.09 -17.49
CA ALA A 178 34.62 -39.20 -18.60
C ALA A 178 33.55 -38.10 -18.78
N HIS A 179 32.27 -38.45 -18.64
CA HIS A 179 31.18 -37.48 -18.75
C HIS A 179 31.21 -36.43 -17.63
N GLU A 180 31.35 -36.87 -16.37
CA GLU A 180 31.46 -35.93 -15.26
C GLU A 180 32.67 -35.00 -15.43
N HIS A 181 33.78 -35.55 -15.86
CA HIS A 181 35.01 -34.79 -16.09
C HIS A 181 34.87 -33.74 -17.18
N ILE A 182 34.30 -34.10 -18.36
CA ILE A 182 34.11 -33.15 -19.46
C ILE A 182 33.06 -32.09 -19.14
N LYS A 183 32.05 -32.44 -18.36
CA LYS A 183 31.06 -31.51 -17.89
C LYS A 183 31.67 -30.44 -17.00
N THR A 184 32.46 -30.84 -16.01
CA THR A 184 33.21 -29.92 -15.14
C THR A 184 34.14 -29.03 -15.96
N LEU A 185 34.89 -29.63 -16.89
CA LEU A 185 35.81 -28.88 -17.77
C LEU A 185 35.05 -27.84 -18.61
N ASN A 186 33.89 -28.20 -19.16
CA ASN A 186 33.05 -27.25 -19.91
C ASN A 186 32.52 -26.12 -19.05
N GLU A 187 32.14 -26.41 -17.80
CA GLU A 187 31.72 -25.39 -16.83
C GLU A 187 32.88 -24.42 -16.53
N ASP A 188 34.08 -24.94 -16.25
CA ASP A 188 35.29 -24.14 -15.99
C ASP A 188 35.67 -23.25 -17.20
N MET A 189 35.60 -23.81 -18.40
CA MET A 189 35.84 -23.06 -19.64
C MET A 189 34.83 -21.94 -19.84
N ASN A 190 33.54 -22.19 -19.54
CA ASN A 190 32.49 -21.17 -19.63
C ASN A 190 32.71 -20.06 -18.58
N PHE A 191 33.18 -20.37 -17.36
CA PHE A 191 33.55 -19.35 -16.39
C PHE A 191 34.70 -18.49 -16.90
N LEU A 192 35.80 -19.12 -17.38
CA LEU A 192 36.90 -18.33 -17.94
C LEU A 192 36.51 -17.48 -19.16
N LYS A 193 35.63 -18.00 -20.02
CA LYS A 193 35.10 -17.26 -21.17
C LYS A 193 34.28 -16.04 -20.75
N LYS A 194 33.50 -16.17 -19.67
CA LYS A 194 32.79 -15.04 -19.05
C LYS A 194 33.79 -14.01 -18.53
N ASP A 195 34.78 -14.45 -17.74
CA ASP A 195 35.81 -13.57 -17.21
C ASP A 195 36.55 -12.81 -18.30
N MET A 196 36.90 -13.50 -19.38
CA MET A 196 37.54 -12.88 -20.57
C MET A 196 36.64 -11.77 -21.19
N SER A 197 35.33 -11.93 -21.15
CA SER A 197 34.41 -10.91 -21.70
C SER A 197 34.34 -9.67 -20.81
N GLU A 198 34.51 -9.80 -19.50
CA GLU A 198 34.42 -8.70 -18.51
C GLU A 198 35.74 -7.90 -18.41
N ILE A 199 36.89 -8.53 -18.53
CA ILE A 199 38.22 -7.89 -18.35
C ILE A 199 38.40 -6.61 -19.19
N PRO A 200 38.10 -6.56 -20.49
CA PRO A 200 38.30 -5.35 -21.29
C PRO A 200 37.46 -4.16 -20.81
N GLU A 201 36.25 -4.42 -20.29
CA GLU A 201 35.38 -3.40 -19.74
C GLU A 201 35.92 -2.85 -18.42
N LEU A 202 36.35 -3.74 -17.52
CA LEU A 202 36.97 -3.36 -16.24
C LEU A 202 38.24 -2.53 -16.44
N ILE A 203 39.08 -2.91 -17.41
CA ILE A 203 40.29 -2.13 -17.75
C ILE A 203 39.93 -0.77 -18.31
N ARG A 204 38.94 -0.70 -19.21
CA ARG A 204 38.47 0.57 -19.79
C ARG A 204 37.95 1.51 -18.71
N GLU A 205 37.14 0.99 -17.78
CA GLU A 205 36.59 1.74 -16.67
C GLU A 205 37.71 2.25 -15.75
N ALA A 206 38.63 1.36 -15.35
CA ALA A 206 39.71 1.71 -14.44
C ALA A 206 40.73 2.71 -15.04
N GLN A 207 41.07 2.56 -16.33
CA GLN A 207 42.16 3.36 -16.97
C GLN A 207 41.64 4.64 -17.62
N LYS A 208 40.39 4.68 -18.09
CA LYS A 208 39.88 5.83 -18.90
C LYS A 208 38.67 6.49 -18.26
N GLU A 209 37.64 5.74 -17.93
CA GLU A 209 36.36 6.33 -17.54
C GLU A 209 36.45 7.00 -16.17
N LEU A 210 36.86 6.25 -15.13
CA LEU A 210 36.97 6.81 -13.78
C LEU A 210 38.01 7.93 -13.67
N PRO A 211 39.23 7.81 -14.23
CA PRO A 211 40.18 8.93 -14.25
C PRO A 211 39.64 10.17 -14.98
N GLY A 212 38.87 9.97 -16.08
CA GLY A 212 38.17 11.06 -16.78
C GLY A 212 37.15 11.72 -15.89
N GLN A 213 36.27 10.95 -15.24
CA GLN A 213 35.25 11.49 -14.33
C GLN A 213 35.86 12.21 -13.13
N PHE A 214 36.97 11.71 -12.57
CA PHE A 214 37.71 12.42 -11.50
C PHE A 214 38.22 13.79 -11.95
N GLN A 215 38.64 13.86 -13.19
CA GLN A 215 39.15 15.13 -13.77
C GLN A 215 38.01 16.09 -14.05
N ASP A 216 36.92 15.62 -14.61
CA ASP A 216 35.71 16.39 -14.90
C ASP A 216 35.09 16.94 -13.60
N MET A 217 34.96 16.09 -12.55
CA MET A 217 34.51 16.53 -11.25
C MET A 217 35.42 17.63 -10.68
N LYS A 218 36.73 17.47 -10.75
CA LYS A 218 37.68 18.45 -10.23
C LYS A 218 37.55 19.79 -10.96
N TYR A 219 37.38 19.78 -12.28
CA TYR A 219 37.19 21.02 -13.08
C TYR A 219 35.82 21.64 -12.79
N GLY A 220 34.73 20.85 -12.80
CA GLY A 220 33.39 21.36 -12.50
C GLY A 220 33.31 22.01 -11.12
N CYS A 221 33.90 21.37 -10.11
CA CYS A 221 33.94 21.94 -8.75
C CYS A 221 34.77 23.24 -8.68
N ARG A 222 35.85 23.35 -9.46
CA ARG A 222 36.62 24.56 -9.52
C ARG A 222 35.82 25.71 -10.17
N ASP A 223 35.08 25.41 -11.22
CA ASP A 223 34.23 26.38 -11.89
C ASP A 223 33.10 26.86 -10.97
N LEU A 224 32.44 25.93 -10.25
CA LEU A 224 31.44 26.28 -9.24
C LEU A 224 32.01 27.15 -8.10
N LYS A 225 33.23 26.86 -7.64
CA LYS A 225 33.90 27.73 -6.64
C LYS A 225 34.14 29.15 -7.17
N VAL A 226 34.46 29.29 -8.45
CA VAL A 226 34.59 30.61 -9.11
C VAL A 226 33.24 31.33 -9.21
N GLU A 227 32.14 30.55 -9.38
CA GLU A 227 30.76 31.06 -9.37
C GLU A 227 30.22 31.37 -7.97
N GLY A 228 31.01 31.16 -6.91
CA GLY A 228 30.69 31.53 -5.54
C GLY A 228 30.07 30.42 -4.68
N TYR A 229 30.14 29.15 -5.10
CA TYR A 229 29.67 28.03 -4.27
C TYR A 229 30.73 27.63 -3.24
N ASP A 230 30.31 27.44 -1.98
CA ASP A 230 31.13 26.82 -0.96
C ASP A 230 30.92 25.27 -0.98
N LEU A 231 31.93 24.57 -1.50
CA LEU A 231 31.95 23.13 -1.61
C LEU A 231 32.97 22.49 -0.64
N ASP A 232 33.45 23.23 0.37
CA ASP A 232 34.49 22.69 1.28
C ASP A 232 33.99 21.53 2.14
N HIS A 233 32.69 21.46 2.42
CA HIS A 233 32.04 20.38 3.15
C HIS A 233 32.06 19.04 2.37
N VAL A 234 32.08 19.05 1.03
CA VAL A 234 32.16 17.84 0.19
C VAL A 234 33.55 17.21 0.22
N LYS A 235 34.58 17.94 0.66
CA LYS A 235 35.98 17.46 0.77
C LYS A 235 36.52 16.84 -0.51
N ILE A 236 36.21 17.42 -1.66
CA ILE A 236 36.43 16.89 -3.01
C ILE A 236 37.88 16.42 -3.21
N ASP A 237 38.86 17.29 -2.94
CA ASP A 237 40.28 16.97 -3.21
C ASP A 237 40.78 15.76 -2.40
N SER A 238 40.38 15.66 -1.12
CA SER A 238 40.77 14.53 -0.26
C SER A 238 40.08 13.23 -0.65
N THR A 239 38.81 13.28 -1.01
CA THR A 239 38.05 12.11 -1.45
C THR A 239 38.55 11.61 -2.80
N LEU A 240 38.74 12.47 -3.78
CA LEU A 240 39.34 12.08 -5.08
C LEU A 240 40.74 11.51 -4.94
N GLN A 241 41.56 11.99 -4.00
CA GLN A 241 42.87 11.42 -3.75
C GLN A 241 42.78 10.01 -3.18
N THR A 242 41.82 9.75 -2.30
CA THR A 242 41.56 8.42 -1.74
C THR A 242 41.07 7.48 -2.86
N LEU A 243 40.07 7.90 -3.65
CA LEU A 243 39.55 7.12 -4.77
C LEU A 243 40.62 6.76 -5.81
N LYS A 244 41.52 7.70 -6.13
CA LYS A 244 42.70 7.42 -7.01
C LYS A 244 43.63 6.36 -6.43
N THR A 245 43.82 6.38 -5.12
CA THR A 245 44.63 5.36 -4.46
C THR A 245 43.94 4.01 -4.50
N GLU A 246 42.64 3.95 -4.23
CA GLU A 246 41.84 2.72 -4.31
C GLU A 246 41.82 2.17 -5.74
N LEU A 247 41.64 3.02 -6.75
CA LEU A 247 41.66 2.67 -8.16
C LEU A 247 43.01 2.06 -8.60
N SER A 248 44.12 2.53 -8.02
CA SER A 248 45.46 1.97 -8.33
C SER A 248 45.64 0.51 -7.92
N PHE A 249 44.77 -0.03 -7.07
CA PHE A 249 44.81 -1.46 -6.70
C PHE A 249 43.95 -2.33 -7.62
N VAL A 250 43.08 -1.75 -8.45
CA VAL A 250 42.16 -2.51 -9.33
C VAL A 250 42.92 -3.19 -10.47
N GLU A 251 43.83 -2.49 -11.15
CA GLU A 251 44.63 -3.10 -12.22
C GLU A 251 45.42 -4.33 -11.77
N PRO A 252 46.16 -4.33 -10.61
CA PRO A 252 46.80 -5.53 -10.08
C PRO A 252 45.82 -6.67 -9.76
N MET A 253 44.57 -6.39 -9.39
CA MET A 253 43.54 -7.42 -9.17
C MET A 253 43.09 -8.02 -10.50
N ILE A 254 42.79 -7.20 -11.50
CA ILE A 254 42.45 -7.69 -12.84
C ILE A 254 43.59 -8.53 -13.43
N SER A 255 44.85 -8.10 -13.25
CA SER A 255 46.01 -8.84 -13.75
C SER A 255 46.20 -10.20 -13.06
N ARG A 256 45.61 -10.41 -11.87
CA ARG A 256 45.63 -11.70 -11.16
C ARG A 256 44.35 -12.50 -11.36
N LEU A 257 43.43 -12.01 -12.21
CA LEU A 257 42.10 -12.59 -12.45
C LEU A 257 41.20 -12.60 -11.20
N GLU A 258 41.43 -11.70 -10.25
CA GLU A 258 40.59 -11.49 -9.06
C GLU A 258 39.42 -10.52 -9.44
N LEU A 259 38.56 -10.95 -10.37
CA LEU A 259 37.61 -10.05 -11.03
C LEU A 259 36.46 -9.64 -10.12
N ASP A 260 35.97 -10.53 -9.27
CA ASP A 260 34.91 -10.21 -8.32
C ASP A 260 35.33 -9.10 -7.34
N GLU A 261 36.57 -9.17 -6.82
CA GLU A 261 37.13 -8.15 -5.94
C GLU A 261 37.39 -6.82 -6.68
N ALA A 262 37.80 -6.91 -7.94
CA ALA A 262 37.99 -5.74 -8.78
C ALA A 262 36.67 -5.03 -9.06
N ASN A 263 35.61 -5.77 -9.40
CA ASN A 263 34.25 -5.27 -9.59
C ASN A 263 33.69 -4.60 -8.34
N GLU A 264 33.83 -5.26 -7.17
CA GLU A 264 33.38 -4.70 -5.89
C GLU A 264 34.07 -3.35 -5.60
N LYS A 265 35.38 -3.26 -5.86
CA LYS A 265 36.11 -2.00 -5.68
C LYS A 265 35.68 -0.93 -6.65
N LEU A 266 35.50 -1.25 -7.93
CA LEU A 266 35.02 -0.29 -8.93
C LEU A 266 33.62 0.23 -8.59
N ASN A 267 32.71 -0.66 -8.21
CA ASN A 267 31.37 -0.27 -7.76
C ASN A 267 31.42 0.66 -6.54
N ASN A 268 32.25 0.36 -5.54
CA ASN A 268 32.42 1.23 -4.37
C ASN A 268 32.99 2.62 -4.75
N ILE A 269 33.91 2.68 -5.72
CA ILE A 269 34.45 3.94 -6.24
C ILE A 269 33.37 4.74 -6.95
N ASN A 270 32.55 4.09 -7.80
CA ASN A 270 31.42 4.71 -8.49
C ASN A 270 30.39 5.25 -7.51
N ASP A 271 29.97 4.44 -6.53
CA ASP A 271 28.97 4.85 -5.53
C ASP A 271 29.44 6.11 -4.78
N ARG A 272 30.70 6.15 -4.36
CA ARG A 272 31.27 7.34 -3.69
C ARG A 272 31.42 8.54 -4.59
N LEU A 273 31.65 8.33 -5.88
CA LEU A 273 31.69 9.38 -6.87
C LEU A 273 30.29 9.95 -7.12
N ASP A 274 29.30 9.09 -7.21
CA ASP A 274 27.88 9.46 -7.35
C ASP A 274 27.39 10.23 -6.12
N GLU A 275 27.73 9.81 -4.90
CA GLU A 275 27.45 10.58 -3.68
C GLU A 275 28.03 12.01 -3.74
N MET A 276 29.22 12.16 -4.28
CA MET A 276 29.83 13.48 -4.45
C MET A 276 29.07 14.32 -5.50
N TYR A 277 28.66 13.72 -6.62
CA TYR A 277 27.84 14.39 -7.61
C TYR A 277 26.49 14.85 -7.04
N GLU A 278 25.82 13.99 -6.26
CA GLU A 278 24.56 14.33 -5.61
C GLU A 278 24.71 15.52 -4.65
N LEU A 279 25.79 15.56 -3.85
CA LEU A 279 26.06 16.68 -2.96
C LEU A 279 26.28 18.00 -3.73
N ILE A 280 27.00 17.94 -4.84
CA ILE A 280 27.24 19.12 -5.69
C ILE A 280 25.95 19.57 -6.37
N GLU A 281 25.18 18.61 -6.92
CA GLU A 281 23.89 18.90 -7.54
C GLU A 281 22.91 19.51 -6.53
N HIS A 282 22.93 19.02 -5.29
CA HIS A 282 22.13 19.59 -4.20
C HIS A 282 22.48 21.05 -3.95
N GLU A 283 23.77 21.43 -3.93
CA GLU A 283 24.18 22.83 -3.77
C GLU A 283 23.70 23.70 -4.93
N VAL A 284 23.78 23.20 -6.17
CA VAL A 284 23.31 23.92 -7.36
C VAL A 284 21.79 24.11 -7.35
N LYS A 285 21.04 23.08 -6.96
CA LYS A 285 19.58 23.16 -6.80
C LYS A 285 19.19 24.11 -5.67
N ALA A 286 19.90 24.01 -4.54
CA ALA A 286 19.66 24.86 -3.38
C ALA A 286 19.78 26.35 -3.73
N LYS A 287 20.73 26.76 -4.58
CA LYS A 287 20.85 28.13 -5.04
C LYS A 287 19.58 28.62 -5.73
N ASN A 288 19.06 27.85 -6.67
CA ASN A 288 17.85 28.22 -7.41
C ASN A 288 16.63 28.33 -6.47
N GLU A 289 16.46 27.37 -5.55
CA GLU A 289 15.37 27.39 -4.57
C GLU A 289 15.51 28.57 -3.59
N VAL A 290 16.72 28.91 -3.17
CA VAL A 290 17.01 30.08 -2.33
C VAL A 290 16.62 31.39 -3.02
N GLU A 291 16.95 31.56 -4.30
CA GLU A 291 16.57 32.76 -5.05
C GLU A 291 15.05 32.89 -5.22
N GLU A 292 14.35 31.78 -5.46
CA GLU A 292 12.88 31.76 -5.56
C GLU A 292 12.21 32.02 -4.21
N SER A 293 12.71 31.42 -3.13
CA SER A 293 12.13 31.53 -1.78
C SER A 293 12.31 32.90 -1.15
N LYS A 294 13.37 33.61 -1.52
CA LYS A 294 13.74 34.92 -0.98
C LYS A 294 12.64 35.97 -1.09
N GLU A 295 11.99 36.06 -2.24
CA GLU A 295 10.91 37.04 -2.47
C GLU A 295 9.66 36.64 -1.66
N VAL A 296 9.33 35.37 -1.65
CA VAL A 296 8.17 34.81 -0.91
C VAL A 296 8.33 35.04 0.61
N ILE A 297 9.52 34.80 1.15
CA ILE A 297 9.80 34.97 2.57
C ILE A 297 9.75 36.45 2.95
N THR A 298 10.30 37.33 2.12
CA THR A 298 10.21 38.78 2.33
C THR A 298 8.76 39.23 2.45
N ASP A 299 7.91 38.80 1.53
CA ASP A 299 6.48 39.13 1.53
C ASP A 299 5.75 38.55 2.74
N ASN A 300 6.06 37.33 3.11
CA ASN A 300 5.44 36.68 4.29
C ASN A 300 5.83 37.35 5.61
N LEU A 301 7.09 37.72 5.77
CA LEU A 301 7.55 38.48 6.94
C LEU A 301 6.90 39.87 7.01
N PHE A 302 6.78 40.54 5.86
CA PHE A 302 6.11 41.83 5.79
C PHE A 302 4.63 41.72 6.16
N ARG A 303 3.92 40.72 5.62
CA ARG A 303 2.51 40.44 5.96
C ARG A 303 2.33 40.12 7.44
N ALA A 304 3.20 39.28 8.00
CA ALA A 304 3.14 38.94 9.42
C ALA A 304 3.29 40.20 10.31
N LYS A 305 4.20 41.10 9.94
CA LYS A 305 4.44 42.36 10.65
C LYS A 305 3.23 43.32 10.52
N GLU A 306 2.68 43.47 9.31
CA GLU A 306 1.52 44.31 9.05
C GLU A 306 0.27 43.80 9.80
N MET A 307 0.06 42.47 9.75
CA MET A 307 -1.02 41.83 10.51
C MET A 307 -0.86 42.04 12.00
N ASN A 308 0.37 41.92 12.53
CA ASN A 308 0.60 42.15 13.95
C ASN A 308 0.29 43.59 14.38
N TYR A 309 0.64 44.56 13.55
CA TYR A 309 0.32 45.98 13.80
C TYR A 309 -1.22 46.20 13.79
N THR A 310 -1.90 45.58 12.87
CA THR A 310 -3.38 45.60 12.81
C THR A 310 -4.00 44.97 14.05
N LEU A 311 -3.51 43.83 14.49
CA LEU A 311 -3.96 43.15 15.72
C LEU A 311 -3.68 43.97 16.99
N GLN A 312 -2.54 44.64 17.07
CA GLN A 312 -2.25 45.55 18.21
C GLN A 312 -3.28 46.67 18.31
N THR A 313 -3.59 47.32 17.19
CA THR A 313 -4.59 48.41 17.15
C THR A 313 -5.99 47.88 17.44
N GLU A 314 -6.33 46.73 16.94
CA GLU A 314 -7.65 46.11 17.10
C GLU A 314 -7.85 45.63 18.55
N ILE A 315 -6.85 45.05 19.19
CA ILE A 315 -6.91 44.62 20.59
C ILE A 315 -7.13 45.81 21.53
N GLU A 316 -6.48 46.95 21.29
CA GLU A 316 -6.73 48.15 22.07
C GLU A 316 -8.20 48.60 22.01
N TYR A 317 -8.76 48.66 20.77
CA TYR A 317 -10.16 48.99 20.58
C TYR A 317 -11.09 47.94 21.20
N VAL A 318 -10.82 46.65 20.99
CA VAL A 318 -11.67 45.55 21.50
C VAL A 318 -11.62 45.52 23.03
N ARG A 319 -10.49 45.77 23.65
CA ARG A 319 -10.33 45.84 25.13
C ARG A 319 -11.18 46.91 25.78
N GLU A 320 -11.40 48.02 25.10
CA GLU A 320 -12.28 49.08 25.61
C GLU A 320 -13.77 48.69 25.59
N ASN A 321 -14.14 47.85 24.62
CA ASN A 321 -15.55 47.52 24.33
C ASN A 321 -15.94 46.14 24.84
N TYR A 322 -15.03 45.16 24.85
CA TYR A 322 -15.31 43.78 25.19
C TYR A 322 -14.31 43.25 26.22
N TYR A 323 -14.79 42.31 27.00
CA TYR A 323 -13.89 41.53 27.88
C TYR A 323 -13.11 40.51 27.04
N ILE A 324 -11.78 40.66 26.97
CA ILE A 324 -10.86 39.73 26.29
C ILE A 324 -9.93 39.10 27.34
N ASN A 325 -9.40 37.91 26.99
CA ASN A 325 -8.44 37.22 27.83
C ASN A 325 -7.09 37.96 27.80
N GLU A 326 -6.41 38.05 28.94
CA GLU A 326 -5.07 38.63 29.02
C GLU A 326 -4.06 37.83 28.14
N SER A 327 -4.31 36.53 27.94
CA SER A 327 -3.53 35.70 27.01
C SER A 327 -3.52 36.23 25.57
N ASP A 328 -4.65 36.80 25.09
CA ASP A 328 -4.74 37.31 23.72
C ASP A 328 -3.89 38.57 23.53
N VAL A 329 -3.84 39.40 24.57
CA VAL A 329 -2.95 40.58 24.61
C VAL A 329 -1.48 40.19 24.68
N GLN A 330 -1.16 39.13 25.42
CA GLN A 330 0.22 38.61 25.52
C GLN A 330 0.66 37.97 24.21
N ASN A 331 -0.22 37.24 23.54
CA ASN A 331 0.06 36.60 22.24
C ASN A 331 0.52 37.63 21.21
N VAL A 332 -0.14 38.79 21.10
CA VAL A 332 0.27 39.81 20.13
C VAL A 332 1.66 40.37 20.42
N ARG A 333 2.01 40.54 21.69
CA ARG A 333 3.38 40.94 22.07
C ARG A 333 4.40 39.85 21.76
N GLN A 334 4.01 38.59 21.95
CA GLN A 334 4.86 37.46 21.62
C GLN A 334 5.08 37.36 20.11
N PHE A 335 4.04 37.54 19.31
CA PHE A 335 4.17 37.57 17.83
C PHE A 335 5.14 38.67 17.39
N GLU A 336 5.07 39.85 17.98
CA GLU A 336 6.01 40.95 17.66
C GLU A 336 7.47 40.52 17.88
N ASN A 337 7.76 39.92 19.04
CA ASN A 337 9.11 39.47 19.37
C ASN A 337 9.58 38.34 18.43
N GLU A 338 8.69 37.36 18.15
CA GLU A 338 9.01 36.26 17.25
C GLU A 338 9.28 36.76 15.80
N ILE A 339 8.44 37.67 15.29
CA ILE A 339 8.62 38.29 13.96
C ILE A 339 9.94 39.09 13.91
N GLN A 340 10.26 39.90 14.94
CA GLN A 340 11.50 40.66 14.97
C GLN A 340 12.73 39.74 14.98
N ASN A 341 12.67 38.61 15.71
CA ASN A 341 13.75 37.64 15.74
C ASN A 341 13.93 36.99 14.36
N LEU A 342 12.83 36.60 13.67
CA LEU A 342 12.89 36.01 12.33
C LEU A 342 13.43 37.00 11.30
N ILE A 343 13.05 38.29 11.39
CA ILE A 343 13.62 39.35 10.54
C ILE A 343 15.13 39.51 10.78
N ALA A 344 15.58 39.46 12.04
CA ALA A 344 17.01 39.57 12.34
C ALA A 344 17.82 38.40 11.78
N VAL A 345 17.27 37.14 11.87
CA VAL A 345 17.88 35.95 11.26
C VAL A 345 17.91 36.09 9.74
N TYR A 346 16.81 36.55 9.13
CA TYR A 346 16.73 36.76 7.69
C TYR A 346 17.74 37.80 7.19
N ASP A 347 17.92 38.90 7.94
CA ASP A 347 18.93 39.93 7.61
C ASP A 347 20.38 39.39 7.71
N GLU A 348 20.62 38.42 8.61
CA GLU A 348 21.93 37.75 8.69
C GLU A 348 22.14 36.83 7.46
N ILE A 349 21.13 36.09 7.06
CA ILE A 349 21.17 35.25 5.85
C ILE A 349 21.45 36.10 4.63
N LEU A 350 20.78 37.24 4.46
CA LEU A 350 21.04 38.17 3.34
C LEU A 350 22.46 38.70 3.34
N LYS A 351 23.06 38.95 4.50
CA LYS A 351 24.48 39.33 4.62
C LYS A 351 25.40 38.17 4.25
N GLU A 352 25.07 36.96 4.58
CA GLU A 352 25.82 35.75 4.20
C GLU A 352 25.79 35.55 2.68
N MET A 353 24.60 35.66 2.07
CA MET A 353 24.43 35.59 0.62
C MET A 353 25.19 36.68 -0.16
N ALA A 354 25.47 37.80 0.48
CA ALA A 354 26.27 38.88 -0.11
C ALA A 354 27.79 38.60 -0.07
N LYS A 355 28.25 37.52 0.56
CA LYS A 355 29.66 37.09 0.51
C LYS A 355 30.02 36.52 -0.85
N SER A 356 31.33 36.48 -1.16
CA SER A 356 31.83 35.94 -2.42
C SER A 356 31.71 34.43 -2.57
N VAL A 357 31.53 33.72 -1.45
CA VAL A 357 31.41 32.25 -1.39
C VAL A 357 30.32 31.89 -0.39
N VAL A 358 29.32 31.12 -0.85
CA VAL A 358 28.10 30.82 -0.08
C VAL A 358 27.82 29.34 -0.15
N ARG A 359 27.44 28.78 1.02
CA ARG A 359 26.89 27.44 1.14
C ARG A 359 25.37 27.49 1.03
N TYR A 360 24.88 27.24 -0.16
CA TYR A 360 23.45 27.42 -0.48
C TYR A 360 22.55 26.40 0.23
N SER A 361 23.01 25.18 0.48
CA SER A 361 22.26 24.18 1.26
C SER A 361 21.96 24.67 2.68
N GLU A 362 22.94 25.30 3.36
CA GLU A 362 22.75 25.85 4.71
C GLU A 362 21.82 27.07 4.70
N VAL A 363 21.94 27.91 3.70
CA VAL A 363 21.04 29.04 3.48
C VAL A 363 19.60 28.55 3.25
N GLN A 364 19.42 27.52 2.42
CA GLN A 364 18.12 26.90 2.15
C GLN A 364 17.46 26.40 3.43
N ASP A 365 18.19 25.66 4.26
CA ASP A 365 17.67 25.12 5.53
C ASP A 365 17.24 26.26 6.47
N ASN A 366 18.03 27.34 6.56
CA ASN A 366 17.69 28.50 7.35
C ASN A 366 16.46 29.25 6.81
N LEU A 367 16.30 29.35 5.50
CA LEU A 367 15.11 29.95 4.88
C LEU A 367 13.86 29.10 5.10
N LYS A 368 13.94 27.79 5.00
CA LYS A 368 12.84 26.86 5.33
C LYS A 368 12.41 27.02 6.78
N TYR A 369 13.37 27.14 7.69
CA TYR A 369 13.07 27.40 9.11
C TYR A 369 12.26 28.69 9.28
N ILE A 370 12.65 29.80 8.60
CA ILE A 370 11.90 31.05 8.67
C ILE A 370 10.49 30.89 8.08
N GLU A 371 10.37 30.25 6.93
CA GLU A 371 9.09 30.04 6.25
C GLU A 371 8.10 29.28 7.12
N GLU A 372 8.53 28.16 7.74
CA GLU A 372 7.71 27.36 8.62
C GLU A 372 7.25 28.16 9.87
N HIS A 373 8.16 28.93 10.45
CA HIS A 373 7.83 29.71 11.67
C HIS A 373 6.92 30.89 11.37
N VAL A 374 7.12 31.58 10.23
CA VAL A 374 6.22 32.65 9.78
C VAL A 374 4.83 32.11 9.47
N ALA A 375 4.73 30.94 8.83
CA ALA A 375 3.45 30.31 8.55
C ALA A 375 2.66 30.00 9.83
N VAL A 376 3.34 29.50 10.87
CA VAL A 376 2.73 29.26 12.20
C VAL A 376 2.27 30.55 12.85
N ILE A 377 3.06 31.63 12.75
CA ILE A 377 2.68 32.94 13.29
C ILE A 377 1.45 33.46 12.55
N ASN A 378 1.43 33.43 11.22
CA ASN A 378 0.32 33.89 10.40
C ASN A 378 -0.98 33.12 10.74
N GLU A 379 -0.93 31.81 10.90
CA GLU A 379 -2.08 31.00 11.31
C GLU A 379 -2.62 31.43 12.69
N LYS A 380 -1.73 31.67 13.64
CA LYS A 380 -2.11 32.13 15.00
C LYS A 380 -2.71 33.54 14.96
N GLN A 381 -2.14 34.43 14.16
CA GLN A 381 -2.65 35.79 13.95
C GLN A 381 -4.03 35.77 13.33
N GLU A 382 -4.26 34.96 12.31
CA GLU A 382 -5.56 34.82 11.66
C GLU A 382 -6.63 34.27 12.64
N LYS A 383 -6.27 33.26 13.45
CA LYS A 383 -7.17 32.75 14.48
C LYS A 383 -7.57 33.83 15.49
N LEU A 384 -6.60 34.62 15.91
CA LEU A 384 -6.86 35.72 16.84
C LEU A 384 -7.73 36.80 16.18
N GLN A 385 -7.44 37.19 14.95
CA GLN A 385 -8.26 38.14 14.20
C GLN A 385 -9.71 37.68 14.07
N ASN A 386 -9.90 36.44 13.66
CA ASN A 386 -11.24 35.84 13.55
C ASN A 386 -11.95 35.82 14.92
N HIS A 387 -11.24 35.54 16.01
CA HIS A 387 -11.81 35.61 17.35
C HIS A 387 -12.29 37.03 17.71
N LEU A 388 -11.49 38.08 17.40
CA LEU A 388 -11.87 39.46 17.65
C LEU A 388 -13.06 39.92 16.80
N ILE A 389 -13.12 39.49 15.53
CA ILE A 389 -14.28 39.75 14.65
C ILE A 389 -15.52 39.05 15.20
N GLN A 390 -15.41 37.80 15.64
CA GLN A 390 -16.52 37.01 16.18
C GLN A 390 -17.15 37.67 17.41
N LEU A 391 -16.38 38.36 18.25
CA LEU A 391 -16.96 39.10 19.39
C LEU A 391 -17.96 40.16 18.95
N ARG A 392 -17.72 40.86 17.85
CA ARG A 392 -18.63 41.89 17.30
C ARG A 392 -19.84 41.25 16.64
N GLU A 393 -19.63 40.18 15.91
CA GLU A 393 -20.75 39.46 15.26
C GLU A 393 -21.69 38.87 16.32
N ASP A 394 -21.10 38.28 17.39
CA ASP A 394 -21.88 37.74 18.51
C ASP A 394 -22.70 38.80 19.25
N GLU A 395 -22.15 40.02 19.42
CA GLU A 395 -22.89 41.14 19.96
C GLU A 395 -24.05 41.54 19.06
N ALA A 396 -23.82 41.71 17.75
CA ALA A 396 -24.81 42.06 16.77
C ALA A 396 -25.95 41.00 16.67
N GLU A 397 -25.56 39.71 16.67
CA GLU A 397 -26.52 38.59 16.68
C GLU A 397 -27.40 38.62 17.95
N ALA A 398 -26.78 38.87 19.10
CA ALA A 398 -27.48 38.97 20.38
C ALA A 398 -28.47 40.14 20.40
N GLU A 399 -28.08 41.29 19.85
CA GLU A 399 -28.96 42.48 19.71
C GLU A 399 -30.15 42.18 18.77
N GLU A 400 -29.91 41.60 17.60
CA GLU A 400 -30.93 41.19 16.67
C GLU A 400 -31.94 40.21 17.30
N ASN A 401 -31.45 39.21 18.03
CA ASN A 401 -32.28 38.22 18.70
C ASN A 401 -33.19 38.88 19.76
N ILE A 402 -32.70 39.84 20.54
CA ILE A 402 -33.49 40.58 21.51
C ILE A 402 -34.56 41.45 20.82
N LEU A 403 -34.22 42.14 19.74
CA LEU A 403 -35.19 42.90 18.96
C LEU A 403 -36.27 41.98 18.37
N ARG A 404 -35.90 40.80 17.89
CA ARG A 404 -36.85 39.79 17.38
C ARG A 404 -37.74 39.27 18.50
N VAL A 405 -37.23 39.02 19.71
CA VAL A 405 -38.03 38.63 20.87
C VAL A 405 -39.03 39.71 21.24
N GLN A 406 -38.60 40.99 21.28
CA GLN A 406 -39.52 42.11 21.59
C GLN A 406 -40.66 42.21 20.58
N SER A 407 -40.37 42.16 19.29
CA SER A 407 -41.35 42.22 18.22
C SER A 407 -42.34 41.04 18.29
N LYS A 408 -41.78 39.82 18.43
CA LYS A 408 -42.58 38.60 18.48
C LYS A 408 -43.47 38.54 19.73
N LYS A 409 -42.95 38.95 20.89
CA LYS A 409 -43.72 39.03 22.12
C LYS A 409 -44.95 39.94 21.96
N GLU A 410 -44.80 41.14 21.36
CA GLU A 410 -45.89 42.07 21.13
C GLU A 410 -46.89 41.52 20.08
N GLU A 411 -46.41 40.80 19.07
CA GLU A 411 -47.27 40.13 18.08
C GLU A 411 -48.12 39.04 18.73
N VAL A 412 -47.51 38.12 19.49
CA VAL A 412 -48.22 37.02 20.17
C VAL A 412 -49.26 37.59 21.18
N TYR A 413 -48.84 38.60 21.96
CA TYR A 413 -49.78 39.22 22.91
C TYR A 413 -50.96 39.95 22.23
N ARG A 414 -50.71 40.60 21.09
CA ARG A 414 -51.79 41.19 20.27
C ARG A 414 -52.74 40.12 19.72
N LYS A 415 -52.24 38.96 19.29
CA LYS A 415 -53.09 37.83 18.86
C LYS A 415 -53.97 37.33 20.00
N LEU A 416 -53.42 37.20 21.23
CA LEU A 416 -54.17 36.82 22.42
C LEU A 416 -55.31 37.87 22.73
N LEU A 417 -55.01 39.16 22.60
CA LEU A 417 -55.99 40.22 22.83
C LEU A 417 -57.06 40.33 21.73
N ALA A 418 -56.69 40.04 20.49
CA ALA A 418 -57.62 40.11 19.33
C ALA A 418 -58.48 38.85 19.15
N SER A 419 -58.17 37.77 19.84
CA SER A 419 -58.94 36.52 19.80
C SER A 419 -60.19 36.64 20.67
N ASN A 420 -61.22 35.83 20.33
CA ASN A 420 -62.49 35.77 21.06
C ASN A 420 -62.41 35.09 22.42
N LEU A 421 -61.25 35.27 23.12
CA LEU A 421 -61.09 34.73 24.48
C LEU A 421 -61.95 35.52 25.47
N PRO A 422 -62.64 34.88 26.44
CA PRO A 422 -63.35 35.56 27.50
C PRO A 422 -62.52 36.54 28.31
N SER A 423 -61.23 36.17 28.52
CA SER A 423 -60.20 37.00 29.09
C SER A 423 -58.82 36.37 28.74
N VAL A 424 -57.78 37.20 28.65
CA VAL A 424 -56.42 36.67 28.53
C VAL A 424 -56.04 35.99 29.86
N PRO A 425 -55.71 34.70 29.85
CA PRO A 425 -55.34 34.01 31.08
C PRO A 425 -54.16 34.71 31.79
N GLU A 426 -54.21 34.83 33.11
CA GLU A 426 -53.26 35.59 33.95
C GLU A 426 -51.81 35.09 33.75
N ARG A 427 -51.63 33.80 33.49
CA ARG A 427 -50.31 33.21 33.21
C ARG A 427 -49.57 33.89 32.03
N PHE A 428 -50.28 34.31 30.99
CA PHE A 428 -49.65 34.98 29.84
C PHE A 428 -49.25 36.42 30.17
N ILE A 429 -49.96 37.08 31.08
CA ILE A 429 -49.56 38.39 31.59
C ILE A 429 -48.26 38.26 32.43
N ILE A 430 -48.17 37.18 33.22
CA ILE A 430 -46.97 36.91 34.04
C ILE A 430 -45.81 36.59 33.08
N MET A 431 -45.95 35.65 32.15
CA MET A 431 -44.92 35.28 31.19
C MET A 431 -44.42 36.50 30.39
N LYS A 432 -45.34 37.34 29.90
CA LYS A 432 -44.98 38.57 29.19
C LYS A 432 -44.12 39.50 30.10
N ASN A 433 -44.52 39.68 31.34
CA ASN A 433 -43.80 40.55 32.28
C ASN A 433 -42.41 39.98 32.64
N GLU A 434 -42.29 38.66 32.74
CA GLU A 434 -41.00 37.97 32.93
C GLU A 434 -40.06 38.18 31.73
N ILE A 435 -40.59 38.02 30.50
CA ILE A 435 -39.82 38.30 29.27
C ILE A 435 -39.41 39.78 29.24
N ASP A 436 -40.30 40.70 29.57
CA ASP A 436 -40.02 42.14 29.61
C ASP A 436 -38.93 42.48 30.64
N TYR A 437 -38.94 41.79 31.78
CA TYR A 437 -37.91 41.95 32.79
C TYR A 437 -36.53 41.45 32.30
N GLU A 438 -36.49 40.23 31.75
CA GLU A 438 -35.25 39.66 31.24
C GLU A 438 -34.67 40.45 30.06
N VAL A 439 -35.52 40.95 29.14
CA VAL A 439 -35.10 41.83 28.04
C VAL A 439 -34.48 43.14 28.58
N ARG A 440 -35.07 43.74 29.63
CA ARG A 440 -34.45 44.91 30.25
C ARG A 440 -33.10 44.60 30.88
N GLU A 441 -32.96 43.48 31.54
CA GLU A 441 -31.68 43.03 32.12
C GLU A 441 -30.62 42.76 31.06
N VAL A 442 -30.99 42.20 29.93
CA VAL A 442 -30.09 42.02 28.75
C VAL A 442 -29.70 43.38 28.19
N ASN A 443 -30.64 44.31 27.99
CA ASN A 443 -30.36 45.66 27.48
C ASN A 443 -29.43 46.47 28.39
N LYS A 444 -29.52 46.29 29.71
CA LYS A 444 -28.54 46.86 30.65
C LYS A 444 -27.12 46.30 30.41
N LYS A 445 -26.99 45.00 30.08
CA LYS A 445 -25.71 44.41 29.80
C LYS A 445 -25.07 44.90 28.50
N PHE A 446 -25.87 45.23 27.50
CA PHE A 446 -25.39 45.90 26.27
C PHE A 446 -24.84 47.31 26.54
N SER A 447 -25.38 48.00 27.55
CA SER A 447 -24.99 49.39 27.89
C SER A 447 -23.74 49.49 28.75
N VAL A 448 -23.26 48.40 29.36
CA VAL A 448 -22.10 48.39 30.24
C VAL A 448 -20.87 47.87 29.51
N ARG A 449 -19.85 48.70 29.39
CA ARG A 449 -18.54 48.32 28.77
C ARG A 449 -17.50 48.05 29.89
N PRO A 450 -16.61 47.08 29.68
CA PRO A 450 -16.53 46.09 28.58
C PRO A 450 -17.63 44.99 28.68
N ILE A 451 -18.14 44.54 27.53
CA ILE A 451 -19.18 43.51 27.43
C ILE A 451 -18.54 42.11 27.61
N HIS A 452 -19.15 41.28 28.44
CA HIS A 452 -18.92 39.84 28.50
C HIS A 452 -19.82 39.10 27.46
N VAL A 453 -19.35 39.04 26.20
CA VAL A 453 -20.16 38.52 25.06
C VAL A 453 -20.70 37.13 25.35
N LYS A 454 -19.91 36.21 25.89
CA LYS A 454 -20.36 34.84 26.21
C LYS A 454 -21.53 34.85 27.20
N GLN A 455 -21.40 35.64 28.31
CA GLN A 455 -22.48 35.74 29.29
C GLN A 455 -23.73 36.43 28.70
N LEU A 456 -23.54 37.35 27.75
CA LEU A 456 -24.59 38.01 27.04
C LEU A 456 -25.35 37.01 26.15
N LYS A 457 -24.66 36.22 25.32
CA LYS A 457 -25.27 35.17 24.48
C LYS A 457 -26.03 34.13 25.31
N ASP A 458 -25.48 33.69 26.43
CA ASP A 458 -26.14 32.74 27.33
C ASP A 458 -27.45 33.31 27.90
N LYS A 459 -27.48 34.60 28.25
CA LYS A 459 -28.71 35.25 28.70
C LYS A 459 -29.73 35.43 27.55
N VAL A 460 -29.30 35.90 26.39
CA VAL A 460 -30.15 36.05 25.22
C VAL A 460 -30.78 34.71 24.83
N SER A 461 -30.03 33.64 24.80
CA SER A 461 -30.53 32.29 24.52
C SER A 461 -31.63 31.85 25.48
N LYS A 462 -31.49 32.17 26.78
CA LYS A 462 -32.56 31.90 27.78
C LYS A 462 -33.83 32.70 27.49
N VAL A 463 -33.70 33.99 27.14
CA VAL A 463 -34.83 34.82 26.80
C VAL A 463 -35.54 34.33 25.54
N VAL A 464 -34.80 33.90 24.51
CA VAL A 464 -35.36 33.30 23.30
C VAL A 464 -36.13 32.02 23.63
N LEU A 465 -35.60 31.15 24.49
CA LEU A 465 -36.29 29.94 24.94
C LEU A 465 -37.60 30.27 25.69
N GLN A 466 -37.58 31.28 26.58
CA GLN A 466 -38.79 31.72 27.25
C GLN A 466 -39.84 32.29 26.26
N MET A 467 -39.36 33.03 25.25
CA MET A 467 -40.22 33.56 24.20
C MET A 467 -40.87 32.44 23.37
N ASN A 468 -40.14 31.45 22.97
CA ASN A 468 -40.66 30.29 22.22
C ASN A 468 -41.71 29.54 23.05
N LYS A 469 -41.45 29.32 24.35
CA LYS A 469 -42.42 28.71 25.26
C LYS A 469 -43.70 29.56 25.38
N PHE A 470 -43.56 30.89 25.46
CA PHE A 470 -44.69 31.81 25.49
C PHE A 470 -45.54 31.72 24.20
N GLU A 471 -44.90 31.66 23.04
CA GLU A 471 -45.56 31.51 21.75
C GLU A 471 -46.29 30.17 21.62
N ASP A 472 -45.60 29.05 21.97
CA ASP A 472 -46.17 27.70 21.89
C ASP A 472 -47.41 27.58 22.78
N GLU A 473 -47.30 28.04 24.06
CA GLU A 473 -48.43 28.00 24.99
C GLU A 473 -49.57 28.93 24.56
N ALA A 474 -49.26 30.09 23.97
CA ALA A 474 -50.27 31.01 23.45
C ALA A 474 -50.98 30.39 22.24
N THR A 475 -50.26 29.79 21.32
CA THR A 475 -50.81 29.11 20.15
C THR A 475 -51.72 27.94 20.57
N ASP A 476 -51.27 27.13 21.53
CA ASP A 476 -52.08 26.05 22.09
C ASP A 476 -53.39 26.54 22.68
N VAL A 477 -53.36 27.63 23.42
CA VAL A 477 -54.56 28.21 24.01
C VAL A 477 -55.52 28.76 22.94
N LEU A 478 -55.00 29.45 21.94
CA LEU A 478 -55.77 29.98 20.83
C LEU A 478 -56.47 28.86 20.04
N VAL A 479 -55.72 27.82 19.68
CA VAL A 479 -56.28 26.67 18.97
C VAL A 479 -57.35 25.96 19.82
N ASN A 480 -57.04 25.67 21.09
CA ASN A 480 -58.00 25.03 21.97
C ASN A 480 -59.28 25.89 22.21
N ALA A 481 -59.12 27.19 22.30
CA ALA A 481 -60.27 28.08 22.45
C ALA A 481 -61.19 28.07 21.20
N VAL A 482 -60.59 28.18 20.00
CA VAL A 482 -61.38 28.12 18.74
C VAL A 482 -62.02 26.73 18.59
N TYR A 483 -61.34 25.67 18.93
CA TYR A 483 -61.89 24.32 18.86
C TYR A 483 -63.03 24.12 19.86
N ALA A 484 -62.88 24.56 21.10
CA ALA A 484 -63.93 24.53 22.12
C ALA A 484 -65.19 25.33 21.69
N GLU A 485 -64.99 26.56 21.15
CA GLU A 485 -66.02 27.37 20.64
C GLU A 485 -66.81 26.68 19.51
N LYS A 486 -66.12 26.10 18.54
CA LYS A 486 -66.72 25.36 17.44
C LYS A 486 -67.51 24.12 17.91
N LEU A 487 -66.95 23.36 18.86
CA LEU A 487 -67.68 22.23 19.44
C LEU A 487 -68.96 22.66 20.15
N ILE A 488 -68.94 23.75 20.92
CA ILE A 488 -70.14 24.33 21.60
C ILE A 488 -71.11 24.85 20.57
N GLU A 489 -70.64 25.64 19.56
CA GLU A 489 -71.47 26.16 18.49
C GLU A 489 -72.16 25.03 17.72
N TYR A 490 -71.45 24.00 17.35
CA TYR A 490 -72.00 22.84 16.66
C TYR A 490 -73.02 22.11 17.54
N GLY A 491 -72.73 21.92 18.81
CA GLY A 491 -73.58 21.22 19.79
C GLY A 491 -74.91 21.93 20.09
N ASN A 492 -74.95 23.24 19.90
CA ASN A 492 -76.17 24.02 20.16
C ASN A 492 -77.44 23.51 19.41
N ARG A 493 -77.23 22.81 18.26
CA ARG A 493 -78.34 22.23 17.48
C ARG A 493 -79.06 21.10 18.23
N TYR A 494 -78.34 20.39 19.13
CA TYR A 494 -78.87 19.25 19.87
C TYR A 494 -79.43 19.58 21.26
N ARG A 495 -79.30 20.83 21.72
CA ARG A 495 -79.81 21.28 23.06
C ARG A 495 -81.25 21.01 23.28
N LYS A 496 -82.06 21.19 22.23
CA LYS A 496 -83.52 21.02 22.31
C LYS A 496 -83.97 19.59 22.37
N ASP A 497 -83.12 18.67 21.86
CA ASP A 497 -83.48 17.28 21.70
C ASP A 497 -83.00 16.39 22.86
N SER A 498 -82.03 16.88 23.66
CA SER A 498 -81.40 16.12 24.75
C SER A 498 -81.07 17.00 25.95
N SER A 499 -81.73 16.78 27.07
CA SER A 499 -81.43 17.48 28.33
C SER A 499 -80.05 17.17 28.90
N ASN A 500 -79.47 16.02 28.55
CA ASN A 500 -78.16 15.70 28.99
C ASN A 500 -77.12 16.49 28.21
N ILE A 501 -77.27 16.66 26.90
CA ILE A 501 -76.42 17.48 26.07
C ILE A 501 -76.47 18.93 26.52
N ASP A 502 -77.70 19.46 26.78
CA ASP A 502 -77.79 20.81 27.27
C ASP A 502 -77.05 21.05 28.57
N LYS A 503 -77.09 20.13 29.53
CA LYS A 503 -76.35 20.23 30.79
C LYS A 503 -74.81 20.15 30.55
N SER A 504 -74.37 19.24 29.68
CA SER A 504 -72.92 19.11 29.33
C SER A 504 -72.42 20.36 28.62
N LEU A 505 -73.15 20.91 27.65
CA LEU A 505 -72.75 22.12 26.94
C LEU A 505 -72.78 23.35 27.83
N ASN A 506 -73.76 23.45 28.78
CA ASN A 506 -73.75 24.53 29.77
C ASN A 506 -72.51 24.47 30.69
N GLU A 507 -72.11 23.29 31.09
CA GLU A 507 -70.86 23.12 31.85
C GLU A 507 -69.60 23.41 31.00
N ALA A 508 -69.59 23.00 29.72
CA ALA A 508 -68.57 23.35 28.77
C ALA A 508 -68.43 24.87 28.56
N GLU A 509 -69.53 25.58 28.39
CA GLU A 509 -69.55 27.06 28.31
C GLU A 509 -69.00 27.70 29.58
N ARG A 510 -69.39 27.19 30.76
CA ARG A 510 -68.86 27.67 32.05
C ARG A 510 -67.31 27.50 32.14
N LEU A 511 -66.81 26.34 31.70
CA LEU A 511 -65.37 26.08 31.68
C LEU A 511 -64.64 26.94 30.65
N PHE A 512 -65.27 27.18 29.47
CA PHE A 512 -64.73 28.08 28.45
C PHE A 512 -64.59 29.50 28.99
N LYS A 513 -65.65 30.06 29.65
CA LYS A 513 -65.64 31.39 30.28
C LYS A 513 -64.53 31.49 31.39
N ASN A 514 -64.16 30.39 32.01
CA ASN A 514 -63.14 30.34 33.02
C ASN A 514 -61.74 29.98 32.46
N ASN A 515 -61.51 30.09 31.13
CA ASN A 515 -60.28 29.82 30.42
C ASN A 515 -59.76 28.33 30.54
N ARG A 516 -60.73 27.40 30.82
CA ARG A 516 -60.40 25.96 30.94
C ARG A 516 -60.73 25.19 29.65
N TYR A 517 -60.15 25.63 28.54
CA TYR A 517 -60.46 25.18 27.19
C TYR A 517 -60.38 23.67 26.99
N LYS A 518 -59.23 23.03 27.42
CA LYS A 518 -59.06 21.56 27.30
C LYS A 518 -60.20 20.78 27.97
N ARG A 519 -60.61 21.24 29.16
CA ARG A 519 -61.72 20.59 29.87
C ARG A 519 -63.04 20.83 29.22
N SER A 520 -63.28 22.03 28.64
CA SER A 520 -64.44 22.37 27.84
C SER A 520 -64.54 21.49 26.60
N ILE A 521 -63.37 21.24 25.90
CA ILE A 521 -63.28 20.34 24.76
C ILE A 521 -63.72 18.94 25.17
N GLU A 522 -63.06 18.37 26.23
CA GLU A 522 -63.35 17.01 26.70
C GLU A 522 -64.85 16.78 26.93
N ILE A 523 -65.55 17.73 27.60
CA ILE A 523 -66.99 17.60 27.89
C ILE A 523 -67.81 17.75 26.62
N SER A 524 -67.47 18.68 25.73
CA SER A 524 -68.18 18.91 24.46
C SER A 524 -68.04 17.72 23.52
N GLU A 525 -66.78 17.14 23.41
CA GLU A 525 -66.51 15.94 22.62
C GLU A 525 -67.33 14.75 23.11
N GLN A 526 -67.32 14.47 24.43
CA GLN A 526 -68.09 13.38 25.00
C GLN A 526 -69.64 13.56 24.73
N ALA A 527 -70.11 14.76 24.84
CA ALA A 527 -71.52 15.05 24.56
C ALA A 527 -71.88 14.84 23.08
N LEU A 528 -71.08 15.34 22.15
CA LEU A 528 -71.24 15.23 20.71
C LEU A 528 -71.09 13.83 20.16
N GLU A 529 -70.01 13.10 20.58
CA GLU A 529 -69.78 11.70 20.18
C GLU A 529 -70.90 10.76 20.64
N SER A 530 -71.66 11.10 21.69
CA SER A 530 -72.78 10.30 22.15
C SER A 530 -74.00 10.38 21.20
N VAL A 531 -74.11 11.44 20.35
CA VAL A 531 -75.23 11.70 19.45
C VAL A 531 -74.84 11.56 17.98
N GLU A 532 -73.65 12.00 17.61
CA GLU A 532 -73.13 11.96 16.24
C GLU A 532 -71.68 11.48 16.26
N PRO A 533 -71.44 10.11 16.24
CA PRO A 533 -70.11 9.54 16.27
C PRO A 533 -69.25 10.01 15.10
N GLY A 534 -67.99 10.48 15.40
CA GLY A 534 -66.98 10.93 14.42
C GLY A 534 -67.07 12.41 14.03
N ILE A 535 -68.02 13.16 14.56
CA ILE A 535 -68.20 14.62 14.25
C ILE A 535 -67.09 15.46 14.88
N THR A 536 -66.57 15.04 16.03
CA THR A 536 -65.52 15.79 16.74
C THR A 536 -64.24 15.83 15.90
N LYS A 537 -63.88 14.74 15.22
CA LYS A 537 -62.74 14.68 14.32
C LYS A 537 -62.91 15.60 13.10
N GLN A 538 -64.16 15.70 12.54
CA GLN A 538 -64.42 16.60 11.42
C GLN A 538 -64.24 18.07 11.82
N ILE A 539 -64.72 18.44 13.05
CA ILE A 539 -64.55 19.78 13.57
C ILE A 539 -63.08 20.08 13.89
N GLU A 540 -62.35 19.10 14.44
CA GLU A 540 -60.91 19.20 14.71
C GLU A 540 -60.14 19.50 13.41
N ASP A 541 -60.39 18.69 12.36
CA ASP A 541 -59.73 18.84 11.03
C ASP A 541 -60.04 20.22 10.40
N GLN A 542 -61.20 20.86 10.70
CA GLN A 542 -61.50 22.20 10.23
C GLN A 542 -60.81 23.34 11.00
N VAL A 543 -60.36 23.05 12.23
CA VAL A 543 -59.73 24.07 13.10
C VAL A 543 -58.21 23.97 13.03
N ILE A 544 -57.69 22.72 12.89
CA ILE A 544 -56.23 22.44 12.94
C ILE A 544 -55.64 22.29 11.53
N GLY A 545 -56.45 21.89 10.50
CA GLY A 545 -56.07 21.79 9.09
C GLY A 545 -56.16 23.13 8.39
#